data_9d9f2a38f4353174191bb68211fe5ea8
#
_entry.id   9d9f2a38f4353174191bb68211fe5ea8
#
_cell.length_a   1.000
_cell.length_b   1.000
_cell.length_c   1.000
_cell.angle_alpha   90.00
_cell.angle_beta   90.00
_cell.angle_gamma   90.00
#
_symmetry.space_group_name_H-M   'P 1'
#
loop_
_entity.id
_entity.type
_entity.pdbx_description
1 polymer ?
#
loop_
_entity_poly.entity_id
_entity_poly.type
_entity_poly.pdbx_seq_one_letter_code
_entity_poly.pdbx_strand_id
1 'polypeptide(L)'
;MKVLVAVSGGVDSAVSVHLLKEAGYEVMGVVMKMSPAHDATVEDARRAALQLDIPLTVADCTGRFDREVVSYFMNEYRSGRTPSPCVVCNPLVKFRVLVEEADRLGCEKVATGHYAGLRQQDGITLLTRGEDPARDQSYMLARLTQPVLSRLLLPLSTLSKDRAWWRLRLLLW
;
A
#
# COMPACT_ATOMS: atom_id res chain seq x y z
N MET A 1 -16.54 0.60 10.15
CA MET A 1 -15.40 1.49 9.87
C MET A 1 -14.96 1.24 8.43
N LYS A 2 -14.82 2.30 7.64
CA LYS A 2 -14.38 2.22 6.24
C LYS A 2 -12.86 2.26 6.11
N VAL A 3 -12.31 1.43 5.24
CA VAL A 3 -10.88 1.39 4.93
C VAL A 3 -10.63 1.43 3.43
N LEU A 4 -9.70 2.29 3.00
CA LEU A 4 -9.21 2.33 1.63
C LEU A 4 -7.91 1.53 1.51
N VAL A 5 -7.91 0.51 0.66
CA VAL A 5 -6.76 -0.38 0.46
C VAL A 5 -6.08 -0.08 -0.88
N ALA A 6 -4.76 0.08 -0.87
CA ALA A 6 -3.98 0.14 -2.09
C ALA A 6 -3.94 -1.25 -2.76
N VAL A 7 -4.59 -1.39 -3.91
CA VAL A 7 -4.70 -2.65 -4.67
C VAL A 7 -3.83 -2.58 -5.91
N SER A 8 -2.96 -3.58 -6.12
CA SER A 8 -2.07 -3.66 -7.27
C SER A 8 -2.40 -4.84 -8.21
N GLY A 9 -3.43 -5.61 -7.89
CA GLY A 9 -3.71 -6.88 -8.57
C GLY A 9 -2.81 -8.05 -8.13
N GLY A 10 -1.81 -7.80 -7.30
CA GLY A 10 -0.93 -8.84 -6.75
C GLY A 10 -1.50 -9.50 -5.49
N VAL A 11 -0.93 -10.68 -5.16
CA VAL A 11 -1.30 -11.53 -4.01
C VAL A 11 -1.40 -10.76 -2.71
N ASP A 12 -0.39 -9.96 -2.38
CA ASP A 12 -0.29 -9.29 -1.08
C ASP A 12 -1.44 -8.29 -0.86
N SER A 13 -1.80 -7.54 -1.89
CA SER A 13 -2.93 -6.62 -1.82
C SER A 13 -4.28 -7.37 -1.74
N ALA A 14 -4.42 -8.48 -2.45
CA ALA A 14 -5.64 -9.30 -2.41
C ALA A 14 -5.85 -9.94 -1.02
N VAL A 15 -4.79 -10.51 -0.44
CA VAL A 15 -4.84 -11.06 0.93
C VAL A 15 -5.14 -9.98 1.96
N SER A 16 -4.56 -8.78 1.78
CA SER A 16 -4.86 -7.65 2.68
C SER A 16 -6.33 -7.25 2.66
N VAL A 17 -6.95 -7.20 1.48
CA VAL A 17 -8.40 -6.96 1.34
C VAL A 17 -9.20 -8.03 2.05
N HIS A 18 -8.88 -9.30 1.83
CA HIS A 18 -9.59 -10.42 2.47
C HIS A 18 -9.53 -10.34 3.99
N LEU A 19 -8.33 -10.17 4.56
CA LEU A 19 -8.14 -10.07 6.00
C LEU A 19 -8.92 -8.92 6.63
N LEU A 20 -9.01 -7.78 5.94
CA LEU A 20 -9.77 -6.64 6.40
C LEU A 20 -11.28 -6.89 6.33
N LYS A 21 -11.78 -7.59 5.29
CA LYS A 21 -13.19 -8.03 5.23
C LYS A 21 -13.50 -9.02 6.35
N GLU A 22 -12.64 -10.01 6.61
CA GLU A 22 -12.78 -10.93 7.75
C GLU A 22 -12.81 -10.20 9.10
N ALA A 23 -12.03 -9.13 9.24
CA ALA A 23 -12.01 -8.28 10.43
C ALA A 23 -13.22 -7.32 10.54
N GLY A 24 -14.17 -7.38 9.61
CA GLY A 24 -15.41 -6.61 9.64
C GLY A 24 -15.31 -5.18 9.13
N TYR A 25 -14.25 -4.84 8.39
CA TYR A 25 -14.15 -3.52 7.74
C TYR A 25 -14.99 -3.47 6.46
N GLU A 26 -15.57 -2.32 6.17
CA GLU A 26 -16.08 -1.97 4.86
C GLU A 26 -14.90 -1.56 3.98
N VAL A 27 -14.55 -2.40 3.01
CA VAL A 27 -13.32 -2.25 2.23
C VAL A 27 -13.61 -1.62 0.88
N MET A 28 -12.84 -0.59 0.53
CA MET A 28 -12.75 0.00 -0.80
C MET A 28 -11.32 -0.12 -1.31
N GLY A 29 -11.15 -0.28 -2.61
CA GLY A 29 -9.85 -0.36 -3.26
C GLY A 29 -9.46 0.93 -3.99
N VAL A 30 -8.18 1.22 -4.03
CA VAL A 30 -7.60 2.21 -4.94
C VAL A 30 -6.39 1.61 -5.64
N VAL A 31 -6.34 1.73 -6.98
CA VAL A 31 -5.14 1.46 -7.76
C VAL A 31 -4.51 2.78 -8.20
N MET A 32 -3.20 2.89 -8.04
CA MET A 32 -2.45 4.10 -8.37
C MET A 32 -1.73 3.91 -9.70
N LYS A 33 -2.11 4.67 -10.72
CA LYS A 33 -1.43 4.71 -12.01
C LYS A 33 -0.25 5.68 -11.92
N MET A 34 0.98 5.17 -11.89
CA MET A 34 2.21 5.96 -11.74
C MET A 34 2.81 6.41 -13.08
N SER A 35 2.51 5.68 -14.17
CA SER A 35 2.99 5.97 -15.53
C SER A 35 2.06 5.30 -16.54
N PRO A 36 2.16 5.61 -17.84
CA PRO A 36 1.43 4.89 -18.88
C PRO A 36 1.68 3.37 -18.89
N ALA A 37 2.89 2.93 -18.50
CA ALA A 37 3.22 1.51 -18.42
C ALA A 37 2.45 0.75 -17.32
N HIS A 38 1.72 1.44 -16.42
CA HIS A 38 0.90 0.82 -15.39
C HIS A 38 -0.53 0.46 -15.82
N ASP A 39 -0.88 0.58 -17.10
CA ASP A 39 -2.23 0.23 -17.56
C ASP A 39 -2.54 -1.25 -17.31
N ALA A 40 -1.60 -2.14 -17.53
CA ALA A 40 -1.75 -3.56 -17.19
C ALA A 40 -2.01 -3.79 -15.68
N THR A 41 -1.31 -3.06 -14.83
CA THR A 41 -1.51 -3.11 -13.37
C THR A 41 -2.91 -2.64 -12.97
N VAL A 42 -3.44 -1.62 -13.66
CA VAL A 42 -4.81 -1.15 -13.44
C VAL A 42 -5.83 -2.23 -13.79
N GLU A 43 -5.65 -2.92 -14.92
CA GLU A 43 -6.53 -4.02 -15.32
C GLU A 43 -6.43 -5.23 -14.39
N ASP A 44 -5.24 -5.57 -13.91
CA ASP A 44 -5.05 -6.61 -12.90
C ASP A 44 -5.76 -6.26 -11.59
N ALA A 45 -5.65 -5.00 -11.16
CA ALA A 45 -6.35 -4.51 -9.97
C ALA A 45 -7.88 -4.52 -10.13
N ARG A 46 -8.40 -4.21 -11.33
CA ARG A 46 -9.84 -4.32 -11.64
C ARG A 46 -10.33 -5.75 -11.52
N ARG A 47 -9.60 -6.71 -12.11
CA ARG A 47 -9.94 -8.14 -12.00
C ARG A 47 -9.93 -8.61 -10.55
N ALA A 48 -8.89 -8.24 -9.78
CA ALA A 48 -8.81 -8.59 -8.37
C ALA A 48 -9.96 -7.99 -7.55
N ALA A 49 -10.31 -6.73 -7.79
CA ALA A 49 -11.40 -6.08 -7.08
C ALA A 49 -12.76 -6.73 -7.35
N LEU A 50 -13.01 -7.15 -8.61
CA LEU A 50 -14.22 -7.91 -8.97
C LEU A 50 -14.29 -9.26 -8.24
N GLN A 51 -13.17 -10.01 -8.19
CA GLN A 51 -13.11 -11.30 -7.50
C GLN A 51 -13.29 -11.16 -5.98
N LEU A 52 -12.80 -10.05 -5.41
CA LEU A 52 -12.88 -9.76 -3.99
C LEU A 52 -14.19 -9.06 -3.60
N ASP A 53 -15.03 -8.76 -4.57
CA ASP A 53 -16.28 -8.03 -4.37
C ASP A 53 -16.09 -6.75 -3.55
N ILE A 54 -15.26 -5.84 -4.10
CA ILE A 54 -15.01 -4.51 -3.54
C ILE A 54 -15.08 -3.43 -4.63
N PRO A 55 -15.59 -2.23 -4.31
CA PRO A 55 -15.47 -1.09 -5.22
C PRO A 55 -14.01 -0.67 -5.38
N LEU A 56 -13.62 -0.31 -6.61
CA LEU A 56 -12.27 0.14 -6.94
C LEU A 56 -12.29 1.50 -7.62
N THR A 57 -11.43 2.40 -7.16
CA THR A 57 -11.13 3.68 -7.84
C THR A 57 -9.73 3.64 -8.45
N VAL A 58 -9.51 4.44 -9.50
CA VAL A 58 -8.20 4.62 -10.14
C VAL A 58 -7.73 6.02 -9.84
N ALA A 59 -6.58 6.15 -9.20
CA ALA A 59 -5.92 7.43 -8.96
C ALA A 59 -4.77 7.63 -9.95
N ASP A 60 -4.88 8.66 -10.80
CA ASP A 60 -3.78 9.02 -11.69
C ASP A 60 -2.73 9.82 -10.93
N CYS A 61 -1.57 9.18 -10.72
CA CYS A 61 -0.43 9.74 -10.02
C CYS A 61 0.71 10.13 -10.96
N THR A 62 0.52 10.01 -12.28
CA THR A 62 1.58 10.15 -13.30
C THR A 62 2.38 11.44 -13.12
N GLY A 63 1.72 12.60 -13.08
CA GLY A 63 2.41 13.87 -12.96
C GLY A 63 3.12 14.08 -11.61
N ARG A 64 2.55 13.55 -10.51
CA ARG A 64 3.21 13.60 -9.19
C ARG A 64 4.41 12.65 -9.13
N PHE A 65 4.27 11.44 -9.64
CA PHE A 65 5.34 10.47 -9.70
C PHE A 65 6.54 10.97 -10.50
N ASP A 66 6.30 11.60 -11.64
CA ASP A 66 7.34 12.17 -12.48
C ASP A 66 8.13 13.28 -11.76
N ARG A 67 7.41 14.22 -11.12
CA ARG A 67 8.06 15.30 -10.37
C ARG A 67 8.84 14.84 -9.14
N GLU A 68 8.23 13.96 -8.33
CA GLU A 68 8.77 13.62 -7.01
C GLU A 68 9.76 12.45 -7.05
N VAL A 69 9.56 11.50 -7.96
CA VAL A 69 10.32 10.25 -7.96
C VAL A 69 11.26 10.16 -9.15
N VAL A 70 10.78 10.40 -10.38
CA VAL A 70 11.63 10.31 -11.57
C VAL A 70 12.71 11.39 -11.55
N SER A 71 12.31 12.63 -11.25
CA SER A 71 13.27 13.74 -11.15
C SER A 71 14.31 13.52 -10.05
N TYR A 72 13.89 13.01 -8.87
CA TYR A 72 14.81 12.61 -7.79
C TYR A 72 15.79 11.54 -8.28
N PHE A 73 15.28 10.47 -8.88
CA PHE A 73 16.08 9.35 -9.38
C PHE A 73 17.16 9.82 -10.37
N MET A 74 16.79 10.63 -11.34
CA MET A 74 17.71 11.20 -12.33
C MET A 74 18.80 12.09 -11.70
N ASN A 75 18.41 12.92 -10.72
CA ASN A 75 19.34 13.84 -10.06
C ASN A 75 20.36 13.08 -9.18
N GLU A 76 19.94 12.02 -8.48
CA GLU A 76 20.84 11.19 -7.69
C GLU A 76 21.91 10.53 -8.58
N TYR A 77 21.52 9.92 -9.69
CA TYR A 77 22.49 9.34 -10.63
C TYR A 77 23.42 10.36 -11.25
N ARG A 78 22.91 11.52 -11.66
CA ARG A 78 23.75 12.63 -12.17
C ARG A 78 24.77 13.12 -11.14
N SER A 79 24.46 12.96 -9.86
CA SER A 79 25.34 13.33 -8.75
C SER A 79 26.24 12.18 -8.28
N GLY A 80 26.29 11.05 -8.99
CA GLY A 80 27.09 9.88 -8.65
C GLY A 80 26.59 9.11 -7.44
N ARG A 81 25.32 9.29 -7.01
CA ARG A 81 24.72 8.59 -5.88
C ARG A 81 23.74 7.51 -6.35
N THR A 82 23.59 6.46 -5.55
CA THR A 82 22.60 5.42 -5.81
C THR A 82 21.26 5.79 -5.15
N PRO A 83 20.19 6.06 -5.92
CA PRO A 83 18.90 6.43 -5.35
C PRO A 83 18.16 5.25 -4.72
N SER A 84 17.31 5.55 -3.74
CA SER A 84 16.31 4.63 -3.19
C SER A 84 14.90 5.15 -3.49
N PRO A 85 14.37 4.94 -4.71
CA PRO A 85 13.11 5.55 -5.14
C PRO A 85 11.92 5.13 -4.29
N CYS A 86 11.89 3.90 -3.75
CA CYS A 86 10.79 3.43 -2.92
C CYS A 86 10.64 4.23 -1.62
N VAL A 87 11.77 4.60 -0.99
CA VAL A 87 11.79 5.39 0.26
C VAL A 87 11.27 6.82 0.02
N VAL A 88 11.40 7.33 -1.19
CA VAL A 88 10.89 8.65 -1.62
C VAL A 88 9.44 8.55 -2.09
N CYS A 89 9.14 7.55 -2.93
CA CYS A 89 7.81 7.35 -3.52
C CYS A 89 6.73 7.10 -2.46
N ASN A 90 7.03 6.29 -1.43
CA ASN A 90 6.02 5.97 -0.42
C ASN A 90 5.46 7.22 0.26
N PRO A 91 6.24 8.10 0.92
CA PRO A 91 5.67 9.28 1.59
C PRO A 91 5.14 10.34 0.65
N LEU A 92 5.81 10.59 -0.49
CA LEU A 92 5.50 11.75 -1.35
C LEU A 92 4.43 11.47 -2.39
N VAL A 93 4.26 10.19 -2.78
CA VAL A 93 3.27 9.81 -3.80
C VAL A 93 2.24 8.84 -3.22
N LYS A 94 2.64 7.59 -2.91
CA LYS A 94 1.69 6.53 -2.58
C LYS A 94 0.82 6.85 -1.37
N PHE A 95 1.43 7.09 -0.21
CA PHE A 95 0.66 7.33 1.01
C PHE A 95 -0.04 8.68 1.01
N ARG A 96 0.54 9.67 0.34
CA ARG A 96 -0.12 10.97 0.18
C ARG A 96 -1.40 10.83 -0.63
N VAL A 97 -1.34 10.20 -1.81
CA VAL A 97 -2.52 9.95 -2.65
C VAL A 97 -3.51 9.01 -1.94
N LEU A 98 -3.01 7.98 -1.24
CA LEU A 98 -3.87 7.06 -0.50
C LEU A 98 -4.70 7.78 0.57
N VAL A 99 -4.11 8.72 1.30
CA VAL A 99 -4.81 9.52 2.31
C VAL A 99 -5.76 10.53 1.66
N GLU A 100 -5.32 11.25 0.61
CA GLU A 100 -6.17 12.18 -0.14
C GLU A 100 -7.43 11.49 -0.70
N GLU A 101 -7.27 10.28 -1.27
CA GLU A 101 -8.40 9.48 -1.78
C GLU A 101 -9.28 8.93 -0.64
N ALA A 102 -8.67 8.52 0.48
CA ALA A 102 -9.42 8.08 1.65
C ALA A 102 -10.32 9.20 2.20
N ASP A 103 -9.79 10.41 2.28
CA ASP A 103 -10.55 11.59 2.72
C ASP A 103 -11.71 11.89 1.76
N ARG A 104 -11.45 11.84 0.44
CA ARG A 104 -12.47 12.06 -0.60
C ARG A 104 -13.61 11.02 -0.54
N LEU A 105 -13.28 9.77 -0.18
CA LEU A 105 -14.21 8.64 -0.15
C LEU A 105 -14.84 8.41 1.24
N GLY A 106 -14.48 9.23 2.23
CA GLY A 106 -14.98 9.09 3.61
C GLY A 106 -14.43 7.84 4.31
N CYS A 107 -13.22 7.39 3.96
CA CYS A 107 -12.56 6.27 4.62
C CYS A 107 -11.72 6.76 5.80
N GLU A 108 -11.98 6.20 6.99
CA GLU A 108 -11.28 6.57 8.23
C GLU A 108 -9.87 5.99 8.29
N LYS A 109 -9.66 4.82 7.71
CA LYS A 109 -8.39 4.08 7.68
C LYS A 109 -7.89 3.88 6.25
N VAL A 110 -6.59 3.68 6.16
CA VAL A 110 -5.90 3.29 4.93
C VAL A 110 -5.12 2.00 5.15
N ALA A 111 -4.96 1.19 4.12
CA ALA A 111 -4.22 -0.06 4.24
C ALA A 111 -3.36 -0.35 3.00
N THR A 112 -2.30 -1.09 3.21
CA THR A 112 -1.42 -1.59 2.15
C THR A 112 -0.93 -3.00 2.44
N GLY A 113 -0.50 -3.71 1.41
CA GLY A 113 0.11 -5.05 1.52
C GLY A 113 1.59 -5.05 1.87
N HIS A 114 2.09 -4.09 2.65
CA HIS A 114 3.47 -4.12 3.12
C HIS A 114 3.67 -5.08 4.28
N TYR A 115 4.77 -5.81 4.27
CA TYR A 115 5.24 -6.65 5.37
C TYR A 115 5.99 -5.78 6.38
N ALA A 116 5.25 -5.12 7.25
CA ALA A 116 5.74 -4.30 8.34
C ALA A 116 4.69 -4.30 9.46
N GLY A 117 5.05 -3.92 10.66
CA GLY A 117 4.15 -3.85 11.81
C GLY A 117 3.93 -2.43 12.31
N LEU A 118 2.90 -2.28 13.12
CA LEU A 118 2.58 -1.04 13.85
C LEU A 118 2.35 -1.36 15.32
N ARG A 119 2.85 -0.49 16.22
CA ARG A 119 2.62 -0.59 17.65
C ARG A 119 2.22 0.76 18.21
N GLN A 120 1.21 0.77 19.06
CA GLN A 120 0.82 1.96 19.82
C GLN A 120 1.67 2.05 21.10
N GLN A 121 2.23 3.21 21.35
CA GLN A 121 2.98 3.49 22.58
C GLN A 121 2.85 4.98 22.92
N ASP A 122 2.41 5.29 24.14
CA ASP A 122 2.31 6.65 24.67
C ASP A 122 1.59 7.65 23.72
N GLY A 123 0.51 7.19 23.06
CA GLY A 123 -0.31 7.99 22.15
C GLY A 123 0.29 8.17 20.74
N ILE A 124 1.45 7.60 20.46
CA ILE A 124 2.07 7.60 19.13
C ILE A 124 2.04 6.22 18.48
N THR A 125 2.01 6.20 17.15
CA THR A 125 2.08 4.97 16.36
C THR A 125 3.53 4.74 15.91
N LEU A 126 4.15 3.67 16.38
CA LEU A 126 5.49 3.27 16.01
C LEU A 126 5.45 2.26 14.87
N LEU A 127 6.30 2.45 13.88
CA LEU A 127 6.56 1.47 12.84
C LEU A 127 7.50 0.39 13.40
N THR A 128 7.14 -0.87 13.21
CA THR A 128 7.96 -2.02 13.62
C THR A 128 8.24 -2.92 12.42
N ARG A 129 9.20 -3.83 12.55
CA ARG A 129 9.42 -4.87 11.57
C ARG A 129 8.20 -5.80 11.48
N GLY A 130 7.99 -6.38 10.31
CA GLY A 130 7.07 -7.50 10.12
C GLY A 130 7.59 -8.77 10.79
N GLU A 131 6.72 -9.76 10.98
CA GLU A 131 7.08 -11.05 11.60
C GLU A 131 8.02 -11.87 10.70
N ASP A 132 7.94 -11.71 9.38
CA ASP A 132 8.85 -12.36 8.42
C ASP A 132 10.09 -11.49 8.16
N PRO A 133 11.27 -11.82 8.75
CA PRO A 133 12.47 -10.99 8.58
C PRO A 133 13.00 -10.96 7.14
N ALA A 134 12.72 -12.02 6.36
CA ALA A 134 13.16 -12.12 4.97
C ALA A 134 12.33 -11.22 4.03
N ARG A 135 11.18 -10.75 4.49
CA ARG A 135 10.23 -9.92 3.74
C ARG A 135 9.99 -8.55 4.37
N ASP A 136 10.67 -8.22 5.46
CA ASP A 136 10.49 -6.95 6.13
C ASP A 136 10.66 -5.76 5.19
N GLN A 137 9.63 -4.90 5.17
CA GLN A 137 9.55 -3.70 4.34
C GLN A 137 9.43 -2.42 5.18
N SER A 138 9.66 -2.51 6.48
CA SER A 138 9.56 -1.36 7.39
C SER A 138 10.46 -0.19 6.94
N TYR A 139 11.64 -0.48 6.39
CA TYR A 139 12.57 0.54 5.89
C TYR A 139 11.96 1.40 4.77
N MET A 140 11.07 0.85 3.96
CA MET A 140 10.38 1.60 2.89
C MET A 140 9.38 2.61 3.45
N LEU A 141 8.93 2.41 4.68
CA LEU A 141 7.89 3.20 5.36
C LEU A 141 8.48 4.15 6.42
N ALA A 142 9.80 4.14 6.62
CA ALA A 142 10.48 4.87 7.69
C ALA A 142 10.28 6.41 7.66
N ARG A 143 9.87 6.97 6.52
CA ARG A 143 9.61 8.41 6.34
C ARG A 143 8.13 8.79 6.49
N LEU A 144 7.26 7.86 6.86
CA LEU A 144 5.85 8.16 7.12
C LEU A 144 5.67 8.95 8.41
N THR A 145 4.76 9.92 8.38
CA THR A 145 4.47 10.80 9.50
C THR A 145 3.35 10.25 10.39
N GLN A 146 3.23 10.74 11.61
CA GLN A 146 2.20 10.31 12.56
C GLN A 146 0.76 10.43 12.02
N PRO A 147 0.36 11.50 11.31
CA PRO A 147 -0.98 11.57 10.70
C PRO A 147 -1.28 10.41 9.74
N VAL A 148 -0.27 9.90 9.04
CA VAL A 148 -0.42 8.72 8.16
C VAL A 148 -0.40 7.44 8.98
N LEU A 149 0.59 7.27 9.87
CA LEU A 149 0.76 6.05 10.67
C LEU A 149 -0.45 5.74 11.55
N SER A 150 -1.08 6.77 12.15
CA SER A 150 -2.26 6.59 13.00
C SER A 150 -3.50 6.07 12.26
N ARG A 151 -3.56 6.28 10.95
CA ARG A 151 -4.65 5.79 10.08
C ARG A 151 -4.28 4.49 9.36
N LEU A 152 -3.01 4.10 9.37
CA LEU A 152 -2.49 2.97 8.58
C LEU A 152 -2.84 1.64 9.24
N LEU A 153 -3.22 0.68 8.40
CA LEU A 153 -3.33 -0.74 8.72
C LEU A 153 -2.37 -1.53 7.83
N LEU A 154 -1.68 -2.48 8.42
CA LEU A 154 -0.73 -3.38 7.75
C LEU A 154 -1.15 -4.84 8.01
N PRO A 155 -2.14 -5.36 7.26
CA PRO A 155 -2.73 -6.67 7.55
C PRO A 155 -1.75 -7.84 7.46
N LEU A 156 -0.64 -7.68 6.72
CA LEU A 156 0.36 -8.73 6.53
C LEU A 156 1.46 -8.74 7.59
N SER A 157 1.37 -7.88 8.61
CA SER A 157 2.40 -7.71 9.65
C SER A 157 2.78 -9.02 10.36
N THR A 158 1.82 -9.94 10.52
CA THR A 158 1.96 -11.23 11.24
C THR A 158 2.00 -12.44 10.30
N LEU A 159 2.16 -12.23 9.00
CA LEU A 159 2.15 -13.31 8.01
C LEU A 159 3.50 -13.44 7.31
N SER A 160 3.93 -14.69 7.13
CA SER A 160 4.96 -15.00 6.14
C SER A 160 4.36 -14.98 4.71
N LYS A 161 5.22 -14.83 3.71
CA LYS A 161 4.80 -14.86 2.30
C LYS A 161 4.07 -16.16 1.93
N ASP A 162 4.52 -17.29 2.45
CA ASP A 162 3.91 -18.60 2.20
C ASP A 162 2.50 -18.69 2.78
N ARG A 163 2.29 -18.16 3.98
CA ARG A 163 0.96 -18.09 4.60
C ARG A 163 0.01 -17.16 3.82
N ALA A 164 0.52 -16.04 3.29
CA ALA A 164 -0.27 -15.18 2.43
C ALA A 164 -0.69 -15.90 1.12
N TRP A 165 0.23 -16.63 0.48
CA TRP A 165 -0.10 -17.47 -0.68
C TRP A 165 -1.12 -18.57 -0.37
N TRP A 166 -1.00 -19.24 0.75
CA TRP A 166 -1.95 -20.26 1.18
C TRP A 166 -3.36 -19.67 1.38
N ARG A 167 -3.47 -18.51 2.01
CA ARG A 167 -4.77 -17.83 2.17
C ARG A 167 -5.40 -17.47 0.83
N LEU A 168 -4.64 -16.94 -0.11
CA LEU A 168 -5.16 -16.64 -1.45
C LEU A 168 -5.69 -17.89 -2.17
N ARG A 169 -4.99 -19.01 -2.04
CA ARG A 169 -5.45 -20.31 -2.61
C ARG A 169 -6.81 -20.73 -2.07
N LEU A 170 -7.04 -20.53 -0.79
CA LEU A 170 -8.34 -20.86 -0.16
C LEU A 170 -9.47 -19.93 -0.61
N LEU A 171 -9.16 -18.74 -1.15
CA LEU A 171 -10.13 -17.78 -1.67
C LEU A 171 -10.53 -18.06 -3.13
N LEU A 172 -9.69 -18.77 -3.87
CA LEU A 172 -9.89 -19.02 -5.30
C LEU A 172 -10.50 -20.41 -5.58
N TRP A 173 -10.80 -21.20 -4.53
CA TRP A 173 -11.53 -22.45 -4.54
C TRP A 173 -12.85 -22.32 -3.77
#